data_5fe86851438dc5d1c18f65d8ab2d75bb
#
_entry.id   5fe86851438dc5d1c18f65d8ab2d75bb
#
_cell.length_a   1.000
_cell.length_b   1.000
_cell.length_c   1.000
_cell.angle_alpha   90.00
_cell.angle_beta   90.00
_cell.angle_gamma   90.00
#
_symmetry.space_group_name_H-M   'P 1'
#
loop_
_entity.id
_entity.type
_entity.pdbx_description
1 polymer ?
#
loop_
_entity_poly.entity_id
_entity_poly.type
_entity_poly.pdbx_seq_one_letter_code
_entity_poly.pdbx_strand_id
1 'polypeptide(L)'
;MSLPSTPSDVAAGRLSQAEYARNFADAHPPLTAVQALLEAERCYYCFDAPCTTACPTGIDIPSFIARIAQGNLRGAARTILEENVLGGMCARVCPTEVLCEQACVRCTQEDKPVEIGALQRHATDAYFAQPGAPLFRRAPASGKRVAVVGAGPAGLSCAHRLAMLGHAVTLFDDKPKLGGLNEYGLATYKTVDGFAQKEIDWLLSIGGIEVRAQHSLGRDMFLDALAKDYDAVFLGLGLAGVNTLGIPAPADAAARAAVDFIAELRQAASPASVPVGRRVVVIGGGMTAVDAAVQSKLLGAEDVTMVYRRGPDAMSASTYEQQWAQKNGVRIKHWGAPQQMRVADGQVRGVSFVRTALQGERLVDTDERFDIEADMVLTAIGQVFEAQPLGLALDLKGGRIATDAEGKTSHPKVWAGGDCRAGGRDLTVEAVEHGKVAAIAIDRTLRA
;
A
#
# COMPACT_ATOMS: atom_id res chain seq x y z
N MET A 1 27.23 44.12 -0.36
CA MET A 1 27.77 42.73 -0.22
C MET A 1 26.65 41.89 0.31
N SER A 2 26.01 41.11 -0.55
CA SER A 2 25.03 40.12 -0.13
C SER A 2 25.75 38.97 0.60
N LEU A 3 25.35 38.65 1.82
CA LEU A 3 25.83 37.49 2.53
C LEU A 3 25.57 36.23 1.68
N PRO A 4 26.53 35.27 1.60
CA PRO A 4 26.30 34.07 0.86
C PRO A 4 25.08 33.37 1.45
N SER A 5 24.13 32.98 0.59
CA SER A 5 22.97 32.18 1.00
C SER A 5 23.47 30.94 1.68
N THR A 6 23.01 30.68 2.92
CA THR A 6 23.31 29.45 3.63
C THR A 6 22.83 28.26 2.77
N PRO A 7 23.65 27.24 2.49
CA PRO A 7 23.25 26.09 1.70
C PRO A 7 21.97 25.48 2.30
N SER A 8 21.06 25.00 1.43
CA SER A 8 19.88 24.26 1.89
C SER A 8 20.32 23.07 2.74
N ASP A 9 19.71 22.88 3.90
CA ASP A 9 19.92 21.70 4.73
C ASP A 9 19.29 20.41 4.11
N VAL A 10 18.65 20.51 2.96
CA VAL A 10 18.15 19.36 2.18
C VAL A 10 19.30 18.87 1.29
N ALA A 11 19.78 17.67 1.57
CA ALA A 11 20.92 17.08 0.86
C ALA A 11 20.77 15.57 0.70
N ALA A 12 21.38 15.03 -0.36
CA ALA A 12 21.56 13.60 -0.56
C ALA A 12 22.93 13.15 0.01
N GLY A 13 23.09 11.85 0.24
CA GLY A 13 24.38 11.26 0.64
C GLY A 13 24.84 11.64 2.06
N ARG A 14 23.91 11.80 3.00
CA ARG A 14 24.25 12.15 4.40
C ARG A 14 24.97 11.06 5.17
N LEU A 15 24.81 9.80 4.79
CA LEU A 15 25.34 8.63 5.44
C LEU A 15 26.31 7.87 4.53
N SER A 16 27.15 7.03 5.10
CA SER A 16 27.97 6.10 4.35
C SER A 16 27.14 4.99 3.68
N GLN A 17 27.66 4.34 2.65
CA GLN A 17 26.98 3.21 1.99
C GLN A 17 26.67 2.05 2.96
N ALA A 18 27.56 1.79 3.90
CA ALA A 18 27.36 0.75 4.92
C ALA A 18 26.19 1.10 5.88
N GLU A 19 26.03 2.38 6.22
CA GLU A 19 24.91 2.85 7.04
C GLU A 19 23.60 2.73 6.26
N TYR A 20 23.56 3.14 4.99
CA TYR A 20 22.36 2.95 4.14
C TYR A 20 21.99 1.48 4.02
N ALA A 21 22.95 0.58 3.76
CA ALA A 21 22.69 -0.85 3.65
C ALA A 21 22.08 -1.43 4.94
N ARG A 22 22.58 -1.00 6.11
CA ARG A 22 22.04 -1.41 7.41
C ARG A 22 20.65 -0.80 7.67
N ASN A 23 20.48 0.48 7.40
CA ASN A 23 19.24 1.22 7.70
C ASN A 23 18.07 0.75 6.84
N PHE A 24 18.32 0.39 5.59
CA PHE A 24 17.30 -0.07 4.64
C PHE A 24 17.26 -1.60 4.50
N ALA A 25 17.88 -2.33 5.42
CA ALA A 25 17.70 -3.78 5.51
C ALA A 25 16.23 -4.14 5.82
N ASP A 26 15.89 -5.40 5.57
CA ASP A 26 14.56 -5.91 5.83
C ASP A 26 14.15 -5.71 7.30
N ALA A 27 13.07 -4.97 7.53
CA ALA A 27 12.58 -4.67 8.88
C ALA A 27 12.01 -5.91 9.59
N HIS A 28 11.54 -6.89 8.82
CA HIS A 28 10.93 -8.13 9.30
C HIS A 28 11.59 -9.33 8.61
N PRO A 29 12.83 -9.71 8.98
CA PRO A 29 13.53 -10.84 8.35
C PRO A 29 12.67 -12.12 8.36
N PRO A 30 12.76 -12.95 7.32
CA PRO A 30 11.99 -14.20 7.27
C PRO A 30 12.38 -15.15 8.41
N LEU A 31 11.41 -15.93 8.88
CA LEU A 31 11.67 -17.00 9.84
C LEU A 31 12.62 -18.05 9.23
N THR A 32 13.57 -18.55 10.04
CA THR A 32 14.29 -19.77 9.69
C THR A 32 13.35 -20.97 9.68
N ALA A 33 13.74 -22.08 9.03
CA ALA A 33 12.90 -23.27 8.96
C ALA A 33 12.53 -23.80 10.36
N VAL A 34 13.46 -23.74 11.33
CA VAL A 34 13.18 -24.17 12.70
C VAL A 34 12.20 -23.23 13.41
N GLN A 35 12.39 -21.91 13.27
CA GLN A 35 11.46 -20.94 13.85
C GLN A 35 10.05 -21.08 13.24
N ALA A 36 9.97 -21.26 11.93
CA ALA A 36 8.68 -21.45 11.24
C ALA A 36 7.96 -22.72 11.69
N LEU A 37 8.69 -23.82 11.91
CA LEU A 37 8.12 -25.05 12.47
C LEU A 37 7.59 -24.83 13.89
N LEU A 38 8.42 -24.25 14.77
CA LEU A 38 8.00 -24.00 16.16
C LEU A 38 6.80 -23.06 16.23
N GLU A 39 6.76 -22.03 15.37
CA GLU A 39 5.64 -21.09 15.33
C GLU A 39 4.37 -21.71 14.72
N ALA A 40 4.52 -22.59 13.72
CA ALA A 40 3.41 -23.31 13.13
C ALA A 40 2.76 -24.31 14.14
N GLU A 41 3.55 -24.93 15.01
CA GLU A 41 3.04 -25.84 16.07
C GLU A 41 2.26 -25.10 17.17
N ARG A 42 2.38 -23.77 17.27
CA ARG A 42 1.54 -22.98 18.18
C ARG A 42 0.10 -22.86 17.68
N CYS A 43 -0.21 -23.16 16.43
CA CYS A 43 -1.56 -23.06 15.89
C CYS A 43 -2.46 -24.16 16.49
N TYR A 44 -3.67 -23.77 16.91
CA TYR A 44 -4.67 -24.71 17.42
C TYR A 44 -5.50 -25.38 16.31
N TYR A 45 -5.30 -25.00 15.05
CA TYR A 45 -6.06 -25.49 13.90
C TYR A 45 -7.57 -25.39 14.13
N CYS A 46 -8.05 -24.23 14.59
CA CYS A 46 -9.45 -23.99 14.93
C CYS A 46 -10.36 -24.28 13.74
N PHE A 47 -11.47 -24.98 14.00
CA PHE A 47 -12.45 -25.31 12.97
C PHE A 47 -13.17 -24.08 12.43
N ASP A 48 -13.59 -23.16 13.32
CA ASP A 48 -14.26 -21.89 12.99
C ASP A 48 -13.29 -20.77 12.57
N ALA A 49 -11.99 -20.99 12.75
CA ALA A 49 -10.86 -20.18 12.28
C ALA A 49 -11.13 -18.66 12.21
N PRO A 50 -11.23 -17.94 13.36
CA PRO A 50 -11.49 -16.50 13.36
C PRO A 50 -10.47 -15.69 12.54
N CYS A 51 -9.22 -16.17 12.48
CA CYS A 51 -8.16 -15.57 11.66
C CYS A 51 -8.47 -15.66 10.16
N THR A 52 -9.07 -16.75 9.66
CA THR A 52 -9.53 -16.87 8.27
C THR A 52 -10.66 -15.89 7.98
N THR A 53 -11.63 -15.77 8.89
CA THR A 53 -12.74 -14.79 8.77
C THR A 53 -12.24 -13.35 8.76
N ALA A 54 -11.19 -13.04 9.55
CA ALA A 54 -10.59 -11.72 9.60
C ALA A 54 -9.69 -11.40 8.38
N CYS A 55 -9.31 -12.40 7.60
CA CYS A 55 -8.54 -12.22 6.36
C CYS A 55 -9.47 -11.76 5.23
N PRO A 56 -9.29 -10.55 4.66
CA PRO A 56 -10.17 -10.07 3.60
C PRO A 56 -10.27 -11.00 2.38
N THR A 57 -9.19 -11.71 2.03
CA THR A 57 -9.17 -12.66 0.91
C THR A 57 -9.62 -14.07 1.29
N GLY A 58 -9.87 -14.33 2.59
CA GLY A 58 -10.37 -15.62 3.06
C GLY A 58 -9.37 -16.77 2.96
N ILE A 59 -8.06 -16.50 3.09
CA ILE A 59 -7.03 -17.57 3.10
C ILE A 59 -7.36 -18.59 4.20
N ASP A 60 -7.37 -19.88 3.87
CA ASP A 60 -7.47 -20.96 4.86
C ASP A 60 -6.17 -21.03 5.69
N ILE A 61 -6.14 -20.19 6.75
CA ILE A 61 -4.95 -20.00 7.59
C ILE A 61 -4.56 -21.26 8.33
N PRO A 62 -5.48 -21.99 9.01
CA PRO A 62 -5.12 -23.26 9.65
C PRO A 62 -4.51 -24.28 8.68
N SER A 63 -5.06 -24.40 7.46
CA SER A 63 -4.56 -25.35 6.47
C SER A 63 -3.16 -25.03 5.98
N PHE A 64 -2.84 -23.76 5.68
CA PHE A 64 -1.48 -23.48 5.24
C PHE A 64 -0.46 -23.63 6.37
N ILE A 65 -0.82 -23.29 7.61
CA ILE A 65 0.05 -23.49 8.79
C ILE A 65 0.30 -24.98 9.04
N ALA A 66 -0.76 -25.81 8.98
CA ALA A 66 -0.62 -27.25 9.10
C ALA A 66 0.33 -27.84 8.04
N ARG A 67 0.28 -27.34 6.81
CA ARG A 67 1.18 -27.75 5.72
C ARG A 67 2.64 -27.33 5.98
N ILE A 68 2.87 -26.17 6.61
CA ILE A 68 4.23 -25.76 7.06
C ILE A 68 4.73 -26.75 8.12
N ALA A 69 3.93 -27.05 9.13
CA ALA A 69 4.29 -28.01 10.19
C ALA A 69 4.61 -29.42 9.64
N GLN A 70 4.00 -29.81 8.52
CA GLN A 70 4.24 -31.08 7.82
C GLN A 70 5.39 -31.00 6.79
N GLY A 71 6.11 -29.86 6.67
CA GLY A 71 7.17 -29.68 5.67
C GLY A 71 6.68 -29.50 4.23
N ASN A 72 5.37 -29.35 4.01
CA ASN A 72 4.78 -29.16 2.69
C ASN A 72 4.65 -27.68 2.33
N LEU A 73 5.78 -26.99 2.16
CA LEU A 73 5.83 -25.53 1.88
C LEU A 73 5.14 -25.17 0.55
N ARG A 74 5.27 -26.06 -0.46
CA ARG A 74 4.59 -25.84 -1.75
C ARG A 74 3.06 -25.90 -1.63
N GLY A 75 2.56 -26.84 -0.85
CA GLY A 75 1.13 -26.95 -0.55
C GLY A 75 0.63 -25.76 0.27
N ALA A 76 1.45 -25.26 1.22
CA ALA A 76 1.16 -24.05 1.98
C ALA A 76 1.06 -22.82 1.07
N ALA A 77 2.06 -22.60 0.21
CA ALA A 77 2.05 -21.51 -0.76
C ALA A 77 0.84 -21.58 -1.71
N ARG A 78 0.47 -22.78 -2.17
CA ARG A 78 -0.74 -22.96 -3.00
C ARG A 78 -2.00 -22.51 -2.27
N THR A 79 -2.20 -22.93 -1.03
CA THR A 79 -3.37 -22.54 -0.21
C THR A 79 -3.45 -21.01 -0.07
N ILE A 80 -2.30 -20.33 0.12
CA ILE A 80 -2.23 -18.88 0.21
C ILE A 80 -2.57 -18.23 -1.14
N LEU A 81 -1.84 -18.62 -2.20
CA LEU A 81 -1.89 -17.95 -3.51
C LEU A 81 -3.18 -18.24 -4.30
N GLU A 82 -3.93 -19.28 -3.94
CA GLU A 82 -5.25 -19.59 -4.52
C GLU A 82 -6.29 -18.53 -4.15
N GLU A 83 -6.24 -18.06 -2.90
CA GLU A 83 -7.14 -17.02 -2.39
C GLU A 83 -6.55 -15.61 -2.55
N ASN A 84 -5.25 -15.46 -2.41
CA ASN A 84 -4.54 -14.20 -2.49
C ASN A 84 -3.32 -14.30 -3.40
N VAL A 85 -3.48 -13.94 -4.67
CA VAL A 85 -2.42 -14.03 -5.68
C VAL A 85 -1.21 -13.12 -5.40
N LEU A 86 -1.35 -12.12 -4.53
CA LEU A 86 -0.27 -11.28 -4.00
C LEU A 86 0.04 -11.64 -2.53
N GLY A 87 -0.04 -12.93 -2.21
CA GLY A 87 0.14 -13.46 -0.85
C GLY A 87 1.52 -13.19 -0.26
N GLY A 88 2.56 -13.12 -1.07
CA GLY A 88 3.91 -12.79 -0.63
C GLY A 88 4.06 -11.31 -0.28
N MET A 89 3.48 -10.40 -1.06
CA MET A 89 3.40 -8.97 -0.69
C MET A 89 2.55 -8.78 0.55
N CYS A 90 1.36 -9.37 0.61
CA CYS A 90 0.49 -9.27 1.78
C CYS A 90 1.15 -9.80 3.06
N ALA A 91 1.97 -10.85 2.97
CA ALA A 91 2.75 -11.34 4.11
C ALA A 91 3.75 -10.34 4.68
N ARG A 92 4.15 -9.32 3.87
CA ARG A 92 5.11 -8.27 4.26
C ARG A 92 4.45 -6.98 4.71
N VAL A 93 3.24 -6.69 4.22
CA VAL A 93 2.65 -5.34 4.33
C VAL A 93 1.25 -5.31 4.93
N CYS A 94 0.58 -6.46 5.12
CA CYS A 94 -0.67 -6.49 5.86
C CYS A 94 -0.43 -6.06 7.31
N PRO A 95 -1.25 -5.19 7.87
CA PRO A 95 -1.28 -4.91 9.31
C PRO A 95 -1.95 -6.08 10.03
N THR A 96 -1.23 -7.21 10.15
CA THR A 96 -1.77 -8.46 10.71
C THR A 96 -2.24 -8.31 12.14
N GLU A 97 -1.64 -7.36 12.89
CA GLU A 97 -1.98 -7.00 14.25
C GLU A 97 -3.38 -6.34 14.41
N VAL A 98 -4.02 -5.95 13.31
CA VAL A 98 -5.42 -5.48 13.27
C VAL A 98 -6.29 -6.32 12.33
N LEU A 99 -5.79 -7.45 11.86
CA LEU A 99 -6.45 -8.41 10.97
C LEU A 99 -6.40 -9.83 11.55
N CYS A 100 -5.75 -10.74 10.85
CA CYS A 100 -5.74 -12.17 11.17
C CYS A 100 -5.05 -12.49 12.51
N GLU A 101 -3.96 -11.81 12.86
CA GLU A 101 -3.27 -12.03 14.14
C GLU A 101 -4.07 -11.48 15.31
N GLN A 102 -4.72 -10.31 15.14
CA GLN A 102 -5.64 -9.80 16.18
C GLN A 102 -6.78 -10.79 16.48
N ALA A 103 -7.29 -11.46 15.46
CA ALA A 103 -8.38 -12.43 15.59
C ALA A 103 -7.92 -13.81 16.06
N CYS A 104 -6.61 -14.05 16.19
CA CYS A 104 -6.08 -15.33 16.62
C CYS A 104 -6.50 -15.63 18.06
N VAL A 105 -7.02 -16.86 18.29
CA VAL A 105 -7.48 -17.32 19.62
C VAL A 105 -6.36 -17.21 20.66
N ARG A 106 -5.10 -17.43 20.28
CA ARG A 106 -3.96 -17.29 21.19
C ARG A 106 -3.73 -15.84 21.68
N CYS A 107 -4.21 -14.84 20.92
CA CYS A 107 -4.14 -13.45 21.36
C CYS A 107 -4.91 -13.22 22.65
N THR A 108 -6.08 -13.89 22.84
CA THR A 108 -6.89 -13.79 24.05
C THR A 108 -6.43 -14.70 25.19
N GLN A 109 -5.65 -15.72 24.90
CA GLN A 109 -5.22 -16.72 25.91
C GLN A 109 -3.79 -16.49 26.41
N GLU A 110 -2.90 -15.99 25.55
CA GLU A 110 -1.47 -15.90 25.81
C GLU A 110 -0.91 -14.49 25.55
N ASP A 111 -1.74 -13.50 25.19
CA ASP A 111 -1.34 -12.16 24.74
C ASP A 111 -0.34 -12.18 23.56
N LYS A 112 -0.16 -13.34 22.90
CA LYS A 112 0.73 -13.53 21.77
C LYS A 112 0.06 -14.37 20.68
N PRO A 113 -0.43 -13.77 19.59
CA PRO A 113 -0.97 -14.51 18.46
C PRO A 113 0.09 -15.43 17.83
N VAL A 114 -0.34 -16.34 16.95
CA VAL A 114 0.55 -16.98 15.99
C VAL A 114 1.01 -15.93 14.99
N GLU A 115 2.29 -15.90 14.67
CA GLU A 115 2.89 -14.96 13.70
C GLU A 115 2.50 -15.37 12.26
N ILE A 116 1.21 -15.17 11.93
CA ILE A 116 0.57 -15.64 10.71
C ILE A 116 1.23 -15.02 9.47
N GLY A 117 1.50 -13.71 9.51
CA GLY A 117 2.18 -13.01 8.42
C GLY A 117 3.59 -13.55 8.17
N ALA A 118 4.35 -13.83 9.22
CA ALA A 118 5.70 -14.40 9.10
C ALA A 118 5.69 -15.84 8.55
N LEU A 119 4.72 -16.66 8.96
CA LEU A 119 4.51 -18.00 8.41
C LEU A 119 4.06 -17.97 6.94
N GLN A 120 3.16 -17.05 6.59
CA GLN A 120 2.74 -16.81 5.21
C GLN A 120 3.94 -16.42 4.34
N ARG A 121 4.79 -15.51 4.84
CA ARG A 121 6.03 -15.11 4.17
C ARG A 121 6.97 -16.31 3.99
N HIS A 122 7.18 -17.12 5.05
CA HIS A 122 8.04 -18.29 4.97
C HIS A 122 7.61 -19.26 3.84
N ALA A 123 6.31 -19.53 3.72
CA ALA A 123 5.79 -20.42 2.69
C ALA A 123 5.91 -19.83 1.27
N THR A 124 5.58 -18.54 1.10
CA THR A 124 5.65 -17.89 -0.21
C THR A 124 7.08 -17.66 -0.67
N ASP A 125 8.01 -17.27 0.23
CA ASP A 125 9.43 -17.11 -0.09
C ASP A 125 10.06 -18.44 -0.52
N ALA A 126 9.76 -19.54 0.18
CA ALA A 126 10.22 -20.85 -0.21
C ALA A 126 9.74 -21.26 -1.60
N TYR A 127 8.49 -20.95 -1.92
CA TYR A 127 7.94 -21.21 -3.26
C TYR A 127 8.59 -20.34 -4.34
N PHE A 128 8.75 -19.04 -4.11
CA PHE A 128 9.38 -18.14 -5.08
C PHE A 128 10.87 -18.38 -5.27
N ALA A 129 11.55 -18.94 -4.27
CA ALA A 129 12.94 -19.38 -4.43
C ALA A 129 13.08 -20.62 -5.33
N GLN A 130 12.09 -21.52 -5.32
CA GLN A 130 12.09 -22.76 -6.10
C GLN A 130 10.67 -23.10 -6.61
N PRO A 131 10.15 -22.36 -7.60
CA PRO A 131 8.75 -22.48 -8.00
C PRO A 131 8.37 -23.85 -8.58
N GLY A 132 9.30 -24.53 -9.25
CA GLY A 132 9.04 -25.82 -9.90
C GLY A 132 7.92 -25.75 -10.95
N ALA A 133 7.04 -26.77 -11.00
CA ALA A 133 5.88 -26.73 -11.92
C ALA A 133 4.88 -25.64 -11.52
N PRO A 134 4.16 -25.00 -12.46
CA PRO A 134 3.16 -23.97 -12.13
C PRO A 134 2.11 -24.42 -11.10
N LEU A 135 1.76 -23.56 -10.14
CA LEU A 135 0.68 -23.85 -9.18
C LEU A 135 -0.70 -23.80 -9.85
N PHE A 136 -0.86 -22.95 -10.81
CA PHE A 136 -2.12 -22.71 -11.51
C PHE A 136 -1.95 -22.93 -13.01
N ARG A 137 -3.05 -23.22 -13.67
CA ARG A 137 -3.12 -23.37 -15.12
C ARG A 137 -4.27 -22.55 -15.66
N ARG A 138 -4.07 -21.96 -16.82
CA ARG A 138 -5.09 -21.24 -17.54
C ARG A 138 -6.12 -22.23 -18.13
N ALA A 139 -7.41 -21.91 -18.02
CA ALA A 139 -8.47 -22.64 -18.71
C ALA A 139 -8.39 -22.43 -20.24
N PRO A 140 -9.05 -23.26 -21.05
CA PRO A 140 -9.20 -23.03 -22.49
C PRO A 140 -9.75 -21.64 -22.79
N ALA A 141 -9.34 -21.06 -23.93
CA ALA A 141 -9.74 -19.73 -24.32
C ALA A 141 -11.26 -19.56 -24.38
N SER A 142 -11.80 -18.57 -23.69
CA SER A 142 -13.23 -18.25 -23.68
C SER A 142 -13.71 -17.48 -24.92
N GLY A 143 -12.78 -16.92 -25.71
CA GLY A 143 -13.06 -16.01 -26.80
C GLY A 143 -13.41 -14.57 -26.36
N LYS A 144 -13.50 -14.30 -25.05
CA LYS A 144 -13.83 -12.98 -24.50
C LYS A 144 -12.58 -12.17 -24.20
N ARG A 145 -12.67 -10.84 -24.40
CA ARG A 145 -11.60 -9.87 -24.15
C ARG A 145 -12.00 -8.91 -23.03
N VAL A 146 -11.13 -8.76 -22.03
CA VAL A 146 -11.39 -7.87 -20.90
C VAL A 146 -10.25 -6.84 -20.79
N ALA A 147 -10.61 -5.56 -20.67
CA ALA A 147 -9.65 -4.51 -20.33
C ALA A 147 -9.56 -4.38 -18.80
N VAL A 148 -8.36 -4.35 -18.26
CA VAL A 148 -8.08 -4.03 -16.86
C VAL A 148 -7.25 -2.76 -16.84
N VAL A 149 -7.73 -1.71 -16.19
CA VAL A 149 -7.08 -0.40 -16.12
C VAL A 149 -6.57 -0.16 -14.70
N GLY A 150 -5.27 0.00 -14.56
CA GLY A 150 -4.52 0.06 -13.31
C GLY A 150 -3.97 -1.31 -12.93
N ALA A 151 -2.64 -1.41 -12.87
CA ALA A 151 -1.90 -2.61 -12.48
C ALA A 151 -1.44 -2.57 -11.02
N GLY A 152 -2.23 -1.93 -10.14
CA GLY A 152 -2.13 -2.09 -8.70
C GLY A 152 -2.70 -3.44 -8.23
N PRO A 153 -2.74 -3.70 -6.91
CA PRO A 153 -3.16 -4.99 -6.37
C PRO A 153 -4.54 -5.47 -6.86
N ALA A 154 -5.52 -4.56 -6.97
CA ALA A 154 -6.85 -4.90 -7.47
C ALA A 154 -6.82 -5.34 -8.95
N GLY A 155 -6.14 -4.57 -9.80
CA GLY A 155 -6.05 -4.88 -11.23
C GLY A 155 -5.25 -6.14 -11.50
N LEU A 156 -4.12 -6.34 -10.83
CA LEU A 156 -3.31 -7.56 -10.94
C LEU A 156 -4.09 -8.81 -10.52
N SER A 157 -4.84 -8.74 -9.41
CA SER A 157 -5.69 -9.82 -8.95
C SER A 157 -6.80 -10.13 -9.95
N CYS A 158 -7.47 -9.10 -10.45
CA CYS A 158 -8.52 -9.22 -11.48
C CYS A 158 -7.95 -9.85 -12.77
N ALA A 159 -6.85 -9.32 -13.28
CA ALA A 159 -6.21 -9.79 -14.52
C ALA A 159 -5.80 -11.26 -14.43
N HIS A 160 -5.15 -11.66 -13.31
CA HIS A 160 -4.74 -13.03 -13.11
C HIS A 160 -5.94 -13.99 -13.04
N ARG A 161 -6.97 -13.65 -12.25
CA ARG A 161 -8.16 -14.49 -12.11
C ARG A 161 -8.92 -14.64 -13.44
N LEU A 162 -9.08 -13.56 -14.21
CA LEU A 162 -9.68 -13.59 -15.55
C LEU A 162 -8.87 -14.46 -16.53
N ALA A 163 -7.54 -14.33 -16.51
CA ALA A 163 -6.65 -15.15 -17.32
C ALA A 163 -6.76 -16.64 -16.96
N MET A 164 -6.81 -16.98 -15.66
CA MET A 164 -7.06 -18.35 -15.20
C MET A 164 -8.38 -18.90 -15.73
N LEU A 165 -9.42 -18.06 -15.82
CA LEU A 165 -10.75 -18.43 -16.33
C LEU A 165 -10.80 -18.51 -17.87
N GLY A 166 -9.69 -18.24 -18.56
CA GLY A 166 -9.54 -18.39 -20.01
C GLY A 166 -9.79 -17.13 -20.83
N HIS A 167 -10.06 -15.99 -20.20
CA HIS A 167 -10.25 -14.72 -20.90
C HIS A 167 -8.92 -14.16 -21.42
N ALA A 168 -8.96 -13.41 -22.53
CA ALA A 168 -7.86 -12.59 -23.00
C ALA A 168 -7.92 -11.24 -22.27
N VAL A 169 -6.86 -10.89 -21.55
CA VAL A 169 -6.79 -9.68 -20.73
C VAL A 169 -5.79 -8.70 -21.33
N THR A 170 -6.19 -7.43 -21.47
CA THR A 170 -5.25 -6.33 -21.70
C THR A 170 -5.17 -5.51 -20.43
N LEU A 171 -3.97 -5.48 -19.82
CA LEU A 171 -3.68 -4.77 -18.58
C LEU A 171 -2.98 -3.45 -18.88
N PHE A 172 -3.64 -2.34 -18.61
CA PHE A 172 -3.12 -0.98 -18.79
C PHE A 172 -2.64 -0.39 -17.47
N ASP A 173 -1.55 0.36 -17.50
CA ASP A 173 -1.07 1.13 -16.36
C ASP A 173 -0.40 2.43 -16.83
N ASP A 174 -0.51 3.51 -16.05
CA ASP A 174 0.12 4.80 -16.36
C ASP A 174 1.62 4.83 -16.04
N LYS A 175 2.10 3.89 -15.21
CA LYS A 175 3.50 3.78 -14.78
C LYS A 175 4.30 2.81 -15.64
N PRO A 176 5.63 2.96 -15.69
CA PRO A 176 6.50 2.03 -16.40
C PRO A 176 6.62 0.66 -15.75
N LYS A 177 6.52 0.58 -14.41
CA LYS A 177 6.51 -0.67 -13.64
C LYS A 177 5.12 -0.92 -13.08
N LEU A 178 4.66 -2.15 -13.13
CA LEU A 178 3.39 -2.56 -12.54
C LEU A 178 3.53 -2.68 -11.02
N GLY A 179 2.40 -2.71 -10.30
CA GLY A 179 2.35 -2.95 -8.85
C GLY A 179 1.64 -1.88 -8.05
N GLY A 180 1.38 -0.71 -8.63
CA GLY A 180 0.73 0.40 -7.92
C GLY A 180 1.46 0.73 -6.61
N LEU A 181 0.74 0.89 -5.49
CA LEU A 181 1.36 1.21 -4.20
C LEU A 181 2.33 0.14 -3.68
N ASN A 182 2.19 -1.13 -4.08
CA ASN A 182 3.17 -2.17 -3.72
C ASN A 182 4.56 -1.89 -4.30
N GLU A 183 4.62 -1.26 -5.47
CA GLU A 183 5.88 -0.86 -6.11
C GLU A 183 6.30 0.56 -5.73
N TYR A 184 5.36 1.51 -5.59
CA TYR A 184 5.68 2.93 -5.45
C TYR A 184 5.37 3.53 -4.09
N GLY A 185 4.47 2.95 -3.29
CA GLY A 185 3.88 3.62 -2.12
C GLY A 185 4.24 3.05 -0.76
N LEU A 186 4.96 1.92 -0.69
CA LEU A 186 5.36 1.27 0.56
C LEU A 186 6.80 1.61 0.93
N ALA A 187 7.12 1.63 2.23
CA ALA A 187 8.49 1.82 2.68
C ALA A 187 9.42 0.74 2.12
N THR A 188 10.63 1.14 1.69
CA THR A 188 11.62 0.25 1.06
C THR A 188 12.05 -0.89 1.97
N TYR A 189 12.17 -0.63 3.28
CA TYR A 189 12.53 -1.63 4.29
C TYR A 189 11.44 -2.69 4.55
N LYS A 190 10.21 -2.47 4.10
CA LYS A 190 9.11 -3.46 4.20
C LYS A 190 9.16 -4.48 3.06
N THR A 191 9.67 -4.09 1.90
CA THR A 191 9.76 -4.95 0.71
C THR A 191 11.09 -4.76 0.01
N VAL A 192 12.07 -5.56 0.39
CA VAL A 192 13.44 -5.52 -0.14
C VAL A 192 13.59 -6.39 -1.39
N ASP A 193 14.76 -6.32 -2.04
CA ASP A 193 15.19 -7.20 -3.14
C ASP A 193 14.26 -7.25 -4.36
N GLY A 194 13.50 -6.16 -4.60
CA GLY A 194 12.60 -6.08 -5.74
C GLY A 194 11.46 -7.12 -5.69
N PHE A 195 11.05 -7.54 -4.49
CA PHE A 195 10.08 -8.63 -4.32
C PHE A 195 8.75 -8.35 -5.01
N ALA A 196 8.28 -7.10 -5.03
CA ALA A 196 7.04 -6.74 -5.72
C ALA A 196 7.08 -7.13 -7.20
N GLN A 197 8.19 -6.87 -7.91
CA GLN A 197 8.33 -7.25 -9.31
C GLN A 197 8.47 -8.78 -9.50
N LYS A 198 9.17 -9.47 -8.60
CA LYS A 198 9.27 -10.94 -8.65
C LYS A 198 7.90 -11.62 -8.56
N GLU A 199 7.04 -11.13 -7.67
CA GLU A 199 5.68 -11.67 -7.53
C GLU A 199 4.81 -11.34 -8.75
N ILE A 200 4.96 -10.14 -9.34
CA ILE A 200 4.25 -9.73 -10.57
C ILE A 200 4.70 -10.59 -11.76
N ASP A 201 6.01 -10.80 -11.93
CA ASP A 201 6.54 -11.64 -13.01
C ASP A 201 5.97 -13.06 -12.93
N TRP A 202 5.90 -13.62 -11.72
CA TRP A 202 5.27 -14.90 -11.49
C TRP A 202 3.77 -14.88 -11.83
N LEU A 203 3.04 -13.86 -11.39
CA LEU A 203 1.61 -13.68 -11.68
C LEU A 203 1.36 -13.64 -13.20
N LEU A 204 2.14 -12.89 -13.94
CA LEU A 204 2.02 -12.75 -15.39
C LEU A 204 2.39 -14.03 -16.14
N SER A 205 3.17 -14.93 -15.52
CA SER A 205 3.55 -16.21 -16.12
C SER A 205 2.39 -17.16 -16.42
N ILE A 206 1.18 -16.89 -15.86
CA ILE A 206 -0.05 -17.63 -16.19
C ILE A 206 -0.40 -17.52 -17.69
N GLY A 207 0.06 -16.45 -18.36
CA GLY A 207 -0.23 -16.13 -19.75
C GLY A 207 -1.64 -15.59 -19.98
N GLY A 208 -1.88 -15.13 -21.21
CA GLY A 208 -3.17 -14.54 -21.60
C GLY A 208 -3.41 -13.12 -21.09
N ILE A 209 -2.37 -12.47 -20.54
CA ILE A 209 -2.38 -11.07 -20.13
C ILE A 209 -1.39 -10.31 -21.02
N GLU A 210 -1.90 -9.36 -21.80
CA GLU A 210 -1.10 -8.41 -22.57
C GLU A 210 -0.92 -7.15 -21.73
N VAL A 211 0.32 -6.77 -21.42
CA VAL A 211 0.63 -5.57 -20.62
C VAL A 211 0.86 -4.37 -21.54
N ARG A 212 0.19 -3.27 -21.24
CA ARG A 212 0.38 -1.95 -21.87
C ARG A 212 0.67 -0.91 -20.79
N ALA A 213 1.94 -0.82 -20.41
CA ALA A 213 2.43 0.20 -19.49
C ALA A 213 2.46 1.59 -20.14
N GLN A 214 2.52 2.65 -19.32
CA GLN A 214 2.56 4.05 -19.76
C GLN A 214 1.34 4.49 -20.60
N HIS A 215 0.17 3.90 -20.31
CA HIS A 215 -1.11 4.27 -20.90
C HIS A 215 -2.07 4.74 -19.81
N SER A 216 -2.39 6.03 -19.82
CA SER A 216 -3.22 6.70 -18.82
C SER A 216 -4.66 6.84 -19.31
N LEU A 217 -5.62 6.41 -18.47
CA LEU A 217 -7.03 6.65 -18.71
C LEU A 217 -7.32 8.16 -18.63
N GLY A 218 -8.09 8.69 -19.57
CA GLY A 218 -8.41 10.11 -19.70
C GLY A 218 -7.37 10.93 -20.44
N ARG A 219 -6.26 10.34 -20.86
CA ARG A 219 -5.22 10.96 -21.70
C ARG A 219 -4.95 10.15 -22.97
N ASP A 220 -4.54 8.90 -22.83
CA ASP A 220 -4.15 8.02 -23.94
C ASP A 220 -5.29 7.10 -24.39
N MET A 221 -6.27 6.89 -23.52
CA MET A 221 -7.46 6.06 -23.75
C MET A 221 -8.65 6.59 -22.93
N PHE A 222 -9.85 6.25 -23.36
CA PHE A 222 -11.09 6.68 -22.71
C PHE A 222 -12.02 5.49 -22.46
N LEU A 223 -12.82 5.56 -21.41
CA LEU A 223 -13.64 4.44 -20.93
C LEU A 223 -14.74 4.04 -21.92
N ASP A 224 -15.32 4.99 -22.65
CA ASP A 224 -16.31 4.74 -23.69
C ASP A 224 -15.76 3.90 -24.85
N ALA A 225 -14.51 4.18 -25.27
CA ALA A 225 -13.80 3.40 -26.27
C ALA A 225 -13.48 1.98 -25.74
N LEU A 226 -12.98 1.86 -24.51
CA LEU A 226 -12.74 0.56 -23.89
C LEU A 226 -14.02 -0.27 -23.75
N ALA A 227 -15.14 0.33 -23.33
CA ALA A 227 -16.43 -0.35 -23.20
C ALA A 227 -17.01 -0.81 -24.56
N LYS A 228 -16.61 -0.15 -25.66
CA LYS A 228 -16.95 -0.56 -27.03
C LYS A 228 -16.06 -1.70 -27.53
N ASP A 229 -14.77 -1.63 -27.27
CA ASP A 229 -13.77 -2.53 -27.86
C ASP A 229 -13.58 -3.84 -27.08
N TYR A 230 -13.99 -3.85 -25.79
CA TYR A 230 -13.88 -5.01 -24.91
C TYR A 230 -15.26 -5.51 -24.46
N ASP A 231 -15.33 -6.78 -24.10
CA ASP A 231 -16.56 -7.40 -23.58
C ASP A 231 -16.87 -6.91 -22.15
N ALA A 232 -15.83 -6.62 -21.36
CA ALA A 232 -15.91 -6.02 -20.04
C ALA A 232 -14.68 -5.15 -19.73
N VAL A 233 -14.81 -4.23 -18.78
CA VAL A 233 -13.73 -3.34 -18.28
C VAL A 233 -13.70 -3.40 -16.76
N PHE A 234 -12.51 -3.56 -16.20
CA PHE A 234 -12.27 -3.42 -14.77
C PHE A 234 -11.40 -2.18 -14.50
N LEU A 235 -11.79 -1.37 -13.52
CA LEU A 235 -11.08 -0.16 -13.09
C LEU A 235 -10.45 -0.40 -11.72
N GLY A 236 -9.11 -0.48 -11.67
CA GLY A 236 -8.29 -0.60 -10.46
C GLY A 236 -7.38 0.62 -10.29
N LEU A 237 -7.95 1.83 -10.42
CA LEU A 237 -7.21 3.10 -10.60
C LEU A 237 -6.49 3.60 -9.34
N GLY A 238 -6.82 3.06 -8.15
CA GLY A 238 -6.30 3.57 -6.90
C GLY A 238 -6.71 5.02 -6.62
N LEU A 239 -5.86 5.75 -5.90
CA LEU A 239 -6.03 7.16 -5.56
C LEU A 239 -4.83 7.95 -6.11
N ALA A 240 -5.04 8.71 -7.17
CA ALA A 240 -3.98 9.45 -7.85
C ALA A 240 -3.70 10.82 -7.22
N GLY A 241 -4.71 11.48 -6.66
CA GLY A 241 -4.59 12.79 -6.05
C GLY A 241 -4.18 12.75 -4.58
N VAL A 242 -3.71 13.89 -4.08
CA VAL A 242 -3.40 14.09 -2.67
C VAL A 242 -4.15 15.31 -2.14
N ASN A 243 -4.61 15.23 -0.88
CA ASN A 243 -5.18 16.40 -0.23
C ASN A 243 -4.13 17.50 -0.03
N THR A 244 -4.51 18.75 -0.24
CA THR A 244 -3.68 19.91 0.06
C THR A 244 -3.84 20.35 1.51
N LEU A 245 -2.79 20.89 2.11
CA LEU A 245 -2.86 21.41 3.48
C LEU A 245 -3.83 22.59 3.64
N GLY A 246 -4.09 23.34 2.56
CA GLY A 246 -4.94 24.53 2.58
C GLY A 246 -4.39 25.68 3.42
N ILE A 247 -3.08 25.68 3.71
CA ILE A 247 -2.39 26.74 4.47
C ILE A 247 -1.55 27.60 3.52
N PRO A 248 -1.32 28.89 3.87
CA PRO A 248 -0.47 29.76 3.08
C PRO A 248 0.96 29.21 2.96
N ALA A 249 1.44 29.06 1.73
CA ALA A 249 2.81 28.72 1.41
C ALA A 249 3.21 29.36 0.08
N PRO A 250 4.43 29.90 -0.05
CA PRO A 250 4.97 30.26 -1.36
C PRO A 250 5.07 29.02 -2.27
N ALA A 251 4.85 29.20 -3.57
CA ALA A 251 4.82 28.09 -4.53
C ALA A 251 6.13 27.29 -4.61
N ASP A 252 7.26 27.93 -4.38
CA ASP A 252 8.62 27.38 -4.40
C ASP A 252 9.07 26.75 -3.06
N ALA A 253 8.27 26.90 -2.00
CA ALA A 253 8.52 26.35 -0.68
C ALA A 253 7.34 25.47 -0.19
N ALA A 254 6.64 24.85 -1.12
CA ALA A 254 5.50 23.99 -0.79
C ALA A 254 5.92 22.70 -0.06
N ALA A 255 5.04 22.24 0.81
CA ALA A 255 5.18 20.92 1.39
C ALA A 255 5.08 19.84 0.28
N ARG A 256 5.95 18.85 0.34
CA ARG A 256 5.97 17.72 -0.62
C ARG A 256 5.00 16.63 -0.17
N ALA A 257 4.30 15.99 -1.10
CA ALA A 257 3.50 14.81 -0.77
C ALA A 257 4.39 13.64 -0.32
N ALA A 258 4.02 13.01 0.79
CA ALA A 258 4.76 11.86 1.32
C ALA A 258 4.80 10.67 0.36
N VAL A 259 3.72 10.46 -0.40
CA VAL A 259 3.65 9.39 -1.42
C VAL A 259 4.69 9.62 -2.53
N ASP A 260 4.93 10.86 -2.96
CA ASP A 260 5.94 11.17 -3.97
C ASP A 260 7.37 10.97 -3.43
N PHE A 261 7.60 11.32 -2.17
CA PHE A 261 8.88 11.08 -1.49
C PHE A 261 9.17 9.58 -1.37
N ILE A 262 8.18 8.79 -0.98
CA ILE A 262 8.30 7.33 -0.89
C ILE A 262 8.56 6.74 -2.29
N ALA A 263 7.82 7.19 -3.30
CA ALA A 263 7.97 6.71 -4.68
C ALA A 263 9.37 7.02 -5.24
N GLU A 264 9.90 8.24 -5.01
CA GLU A 264 11.27 8.60 -5.41
C GLU A 264 12.30 7.65 -4.76
N LEU A 265 12.19 7.44 -3.44
CA LEU A 265 13.13 6.58 -2.73
C LEU A 265 13.06 5.13 -3.22
N ARG A 266 11.87 4.61 -3.49
CA ARG A 266 11.68 3.24 -4.01
C ARG A 266 12.23 3.06 -5.43
N GLN A 267 12.19 4.10 -6.26
CA GLN A 267 12.67 4.04 -7.65
C GLN A 267 14.14 4.50 -7.77
N ALA A 268 14.72 5.02 -6.70
CA ALA A 268 16.12 5.44 -6.70
C ALA A 268 17.07 4.24 -6.82
N ALA A 269 18.12 4.39 -7.60
CA ALA A 269 19.17 3.36 -7.71
C ALA A 269 19.93 3.13 -6.39
N SER A 270 19.94 4.15 -5.52
CA SER A 270 20.53 4.08 -4.18
C SER A 270 19.83 5.07 -3.26
N PRO A 271 19.57 4.72 -1.99
CA PRO A 271 19.08 5.67 -0.99
C PRO A 271 19.99 6.92 -0.87
N ALA A 272 21.29 6.76 -1.12
CA ALA A 272 22.26 7.86 -1.08
C ALA A 272 21.99 8.98 -2.11
N SER A 273 21.19 8.72 -3.14
CA SER A 273 20.85 9.73 -4.15
C SER A 273 19.62 10.57 -3.80
N VAL A 274 18.87 10.17 -2.76
CA VAL A 274 17.61 10.84 -2.40
C VAL A 274 17.88 11.95 -1.38
N PRO A 275 17.54 13.22 -1.69
CA PRO A 275 17.71 14.32 -0.76
C PRO A 275 16.74 14.22 0.42
N VAL A 276 17.26 14.51 1.61
CA VAL A 276 16.47 14.60 2.84
C VAL A 276 16.90 15.83 3.66
N GLY A 277 15.94 16.45 4.32
CA GLY A 277 16.22 17.54 5.25
C GLY A 277 16.94 17.04 6.51
N ARG A 278 17.69 17.91 7.16
CA ARG A 278 18.24 17.60 8.48
C ARG A 278 17.13 17.52 9.53
N ARG A 279 16.15 18.43 9.42
CA ARG A 279 14.96 18.50 10.26
C ARG A 279 13.71 18.31 9.38
N VAL A 280 12.99 17.22 9.58
CA VAL A 280 11.83 16.88 8.75
C VAL A 280 10.56 16.91 9.60
N VAL A 281 9.55 17.59 9.12
CA VAL A 281 8.20 17.56 9.69
C VAL A 281 7.30 16.77 8.75
N VAL A 282 6.63 15.73 9.29
CA VAL A 282 5.63 14.94 8.56
C VAL A 282 4.25 15.25 9.14
N ILE A 283 3.35 15.76 8.30
CA ILE A 283 1.99 16.14 8.71
C ILE A 283 1.04 15.01 8.31
N GLY A 284 0.53 14.29 9.32
CA GLY A 284 -0.36 13.15 9.12
C GLY A 284 -0.30 12.14 10.25
N GLY A 285 -1.19 11.15 10.25
CA GLY A 285 -1.30 10.13 11.29
C GLY A 285 -1.62 8.73 10.76
N GLY A 286 -1.44 8.48 9.47
CA GLY A 286 -1.62 7.16 8.84
C GLY A 286 -0.30 6.43 8.60
N MET A 287 -0.39 5.21 8.07
CA MET A 287 0.78 4.38 7.73
C MET A 287 1.74 5.08 6.76
N THR A 288 1.23 5.82 5.77
CA THR A 288 2.06 6.63 4.86
C THR A 288 2.89 7.68 5.61
N ALA A 289 2.33 8.29 6.67
CA ALA A 289 3.06 9.26 7.49
C ALA A 289 4.18 8.57 8.26
N VAL A 290 3.93 7.39 8.83
CA VAL A 290 4.94 6.57 9.50
C VAL A 290 6.04 6.18 8.51
N ASP A 291 5.69 5.65 7.35
CA ASP A 291 6.65 5.24 6.33
C ASP A 291 7.55 6.40 5.88
N ALA A 292 6.97 7.57 5.62
CA ALA A 292 7.75 8.75 5.23
C ALA A 292 8.66 9.25 6.36
N ALA A 293 8.18 9.26 7.60
CA ALA A 293 8.95 9.70 8.75
C ALA A 293 10.13 8.76 9.07
N VAL A 294 9.87 7.46 9.10
CA VAL A 294 10.92 6.45 9.35
C VAL A 294 11.96 6.49 8.22
N GLN A 295 11.55 6.52 6.96
CA GLN A 295 12.49 6.60 5.84
C GLN A 295 13.32 7.90 5.86
N SER A 296 12.75 9.02 6.31
CA SER A 296 13.52 10.25 6.50
C SER A 296 14.64 10.06 7.55
N LYS A 297 14.35 9.37 8.67
CA LYS A 297 15.38 9.00 9.67
C LYS A 297 16.44 8.09 9.07
N LEU A 298 16.03 7.06 8.36
CA LEU A 298 16.94 6.08 7.74
C LEU A 298 17.83 6.70 6.65
N LEU A 299 17.39 7.79 6.01
CA LEU A 299 18.18 8.60 5.09
C LEU A 299 19.18 9.53 5.78
N GLY A 300 19.12 9.67 7.11
CA GLY A 300 20.06 10.47 7.88
C GLY A 300 19.51 11.81 8.37
N ALA A 301 18.19 12.02 8.37
CA ALA A 301 17.61 13.18 9.05
C ALA A 301 17.91 13.12 10.56
N GLU A 302 18.45 14.21 11.10
CA GLU A 302 18.81 14.30 12.53
C GLU A 302 17.57 14.36 13.40
N ASP A 303 16.55 15.09 12.94
CA ASP A 303 15.31 15.33 13.68
C ASP A 303 14.10 15.12 12.78
N VAL A 304 13.23 14.18 13.19
CA VAL A 304 11.98 13.91 12.47
C VAL A 304 10.80 13.97 13.44
N THR A 305 9.86 14.85 13.15
CA THR A 305 8.64 15.01 13.95
C THR A 305 7.40 14.75 13.09
N MET A 306 6.63 13.73 13.44
CA MET A 306 5.25 13.57 12.95
C MET A 306 4.31 14.46 13.75
N VAL A 307 3.42 15.17 13.09
CA VAL A 307 2.39 15.99 13.74
C VAL A 307 1.01 15.53 13.28
N TYR A 308 0.18 15.20 14.26
CA TYR A 308 -1.19 14.77 14.02
C TYR A 308 -2.20 15.65 14.75
N ARG A 309 -3.28 16.04 14.06
CA ARG A 309 -4.25 17.01 14.59
C ARG A 309 -5.20 16.46 15.64
N ARG A 310 -5.18 15.14 15.93
CA ARG A 310 -6.01 14.48 16.96
C ARG A 310 -5.11 13.72 17.94
N GLY A 311 -5.74 13.01 18.88
CA GLY A 311 -5.04 12.15 19.83
C GLY A 311 -4.53 10.84 19.22
N PRO A 312 -3.73 10.08 19.99
CA PRO A 312 -3.12 8.83 19.53
C PRO A 312 -4.16 7.79 19.07
N ASP A 313 -5.27 7.67 19.78
CA ASP A 313 -6.31 6.68 19.48
C ASP A 313 -7.07 6.96 18.18
N ALA A 314 -6.98 8.19 17.66
CA ALA A 314 -7.59 8.59 16.40
C ALA A 314 -6.65 8.47 15.20
N MET A 315 -5.41 8.03 15.39
CA MET A 315 -4.49 7.76 14.30
C MET A 315 -4.93 6.50 13.53
N SER A 316 -4.88 6.55 12.20
CA SER A 316 -5.13 5.37 11.38
C SER A 316 -3.91 4.44 11.27
N ALA A 317 -2.71 4.90 11.63
CA ALA A 317 -1.56 4.04 11.88
C ALA A 317 -1.79 3.23 13.16
N SER A 318 -1.57 1.91 13.11
CA SER A 318 -1.74 1.03 14.26
C SER A 318 -0.78 1.42 15.40
N THR A 319 -1.07 0.96 16.62
CA THR A 319 -0.15 1.15 17.76
C THR A 319 1.23 0.57 17.47
N TYR A 320 1.29 -0.55 16.75
CA TYR A 320 2.55 -1.16 16.30
C TYR A 320 3.34 -0.22 15.39
N GLU A 321 2.71 0.36 14.38
CA GLU A 321 3.36 1.31 13.46
C GLU A 321 3.81 2.60 14.19
N GLN A 322 3.00 3.10 15.13
CA GLN A 322 3.40 4.24 15.97
C GLN A 322 4.63 3.93 16.80
N GLN A 323 4.67 2.75 17.44
CA GLN A 323 5.85 2.30 18.21
C GLN A 323 7.07 2.07 17.32
N TRP A 324 6.87 1.55 16.10
CA TRP A 324 7.92 1.40 15.09
C TRP A 324 8.56 2.75 14.74
N ALA A 325 7.75 3.77 14.49
CA ALA A 325 8.24 5.13 14.26
C ALA A 325 9.09 5.64 15.44
N GLN A 326 8.59 5.49 16.67
CA GLN A 326 9.29 5.93 17.88
C GLN A 326 10.61 5.16 18.12
N LYS A 327 10.62 3.85 17.90
CA LYS A 327 11.85 3.02 17.99
C LYS A 327 12.92 3.46 16.98
N ASN A 328 12.50 3.99 15.84
CA ASN A 328 13.39 4.55 14.82
C ASN A 328 13.72 6.04 15.07
N GLY A 329 13.40 6.59 16.25
CA GLY A 329 13.76 7.94 16.64
C GLY A 329 12.86 9.04 16.06
N VAL A 330 11.67 8.71 15.59
CA VAL A 330 10.65 9.68 15.18
C VAL A 330 9.89 10.17 16.41
N ARG A 331 9.75 11.48 16.56
CA ARG A 331 8.86 12.08 17.57
C ARG A 331 7.44 12.17 17.01
N ILE A 332 6.44 11.75 17.78
CA ILE A 332 5.03 11.91 17.43
C ILE A 332 4.43 12.99 18.33
N LYS A 333 3.93 14.07 17.72
CA LYS A 333 3.26 15.18 18.40
C LYS A 333 1.79 15.19 18.01
N HIS A 334 0.95 14.92 18.98
CA HIS A 334 -0.51 14.95 18.82
C HIS A 334 -1.08 16.33 19.07
N TRP A 335 -2.32 16.55 18.65
CA TRP A 335 -3.10 17.76 18.90
C TRP A 335 -2.47 19.00 18.28
N GLY A 336 -1.96 18.89 17.04
CA GLY A 336 -1.38 20.01 16.28
C GLY A 336 -1.95 20.12 14.89
N ALA A 337 -2.64 21.19 14.55
CA ALA A 337 -3.07 21.51 13.19
C ALA A 337 -2.13 22.56 12.57
N PRO A 338 -1.62 22.33 11.34
CA PRO A 338 -0.75 23.29 10.67
C PRO A 338 -1.52 24.58 10.33
N GLN A 339 -0.89 25.73 10.51
CA GLN A 339 -1.47 27.04 10.22
C GLN A 339 -0.73 27.78 9.12
N GLN A 340 0.59 27.68 9.10
CA GLN A 340 1.43 28.42 8.16
C GLN A 340 2.78 27.73 7.96
N MET A 341 3.25 27.71 6.71
CA MET A 341 4.65 27.41 6.39
C MET A 341 5.53 28.61 6.69
N ARG A 342 6.60 28.40 7.44
CA ARG A 342 7.61 29.44 7.72
C ARG A 342 8.69 29.34 6.65
N VAL A 343 8.85 30.40 5.89
CA VAL A 343 9.79 30.45 4.77
C VAL A 343 10.65 31.69 4.91
N ALA A 344 11.95 31.56 4.67
CA ALA A 344 12.91 32.69 4.55
C ALA A 344 13.86 32.37 3.40
N ASP A 345 14.15 33.38 2.59
CA ASP A 345 15.03 33.27 1.41
C ASP A 345 14.63 32.14 0.43
N GLY A 346 13.32 31.93 0.22
CA GLY A 346 12.79 30.85 -0.63
C GLY A 346 12.95 29.43 -0.05
N GLN A 347 13.38 29.29 1.20
CA GLN A 347 13.59 28.01 1.86
C GLN A 347 12.64 27.81 3.03
N VAL A 348 12.17 26.57 3.20
CA VAL A 348 11.41 26.17 4.38
C VAL A 348 12.29 26.30 5.63
N ARG A 349 11.75 26.92 6.67
CA ARG A 349 12.37 27.09 7.99
C ARG A 349 11.57 26.42 9.11
N GLY A 350 10.35 25.97 8.81
CA GLY A 350 9.49 25.31 9.76
C GLY A 350 8.01 25.43 9.43
N VAL A 351 7.20 24.99 10.38
CA VAL A 351 5.74 25.08 10.32
C VAL A 351 5.23 25.62 11.64
N SER A 352 4.32 26.58 11.58
CA SER A 352 3.54 27.07 12.72
C SER A 352 2.27 26.26 12.86
N PHE A 353 1.98 25.81 14.06
CA PHE A 353 0.82 25.00 14.42
C PHE A 353 -0.05 25.70 15.46
N VAL A 354 -1.33 25.38 15.45
CA VAL A 354 -2.25 25.64 16.55
C VAL A 354 -2.51 24.32 17.29
N ARG A 355 -2.63 24.40 18.62
CA ARG A 355 -3.06 23.28 19.43
C ARG A 355 -4.54 23.03 19.14
N THR A 356 -4.92 21.77 18.95
CA THR A 356 -6.32 21.35 18.79
C THR A 356 -6.82 20.67 20.04
N ALA A 357 -8.14 20.65 20.23
CA ALA A 357 -8.83 19.95 21.30
C ALA A 357 -10.17 19.40 20.81
N LEU A 358 -10.74 18.44 21.54
CA LEU A 358 -12.11 17.98 21.32
C LEU A 358 -13.08 18.77 22.17
N GLN A 359 -14.11 19.33 21.56
CA GLN A 359 -15.32 19.84 22.21
C GLN A 359 -16.48 18.89 21.85
N GLY A 360 -16.78 17.93 22.72
CA GLY A 360 -17.57 16.76 22.38
C GLY A 360 -16.85 15.94 21.30
N GLU A 361 -17.50 15.67 20.18
CA GLU A 361 -16.92 14.96 19.03
C GLU A 361 -16.23 15.88 18.00
N ARG A 362 -16.38 17.19 18.14
CA ARG A 362 -15.85 18.17 17.19
C ARG A 362 -14.43 18.55 17.54
N LEU A 363 -13.54 18.48 16.56
CA LEU A 363 -12.18 19.01 16.66
C LEU A 363 -12.23 20.53 16.50
N VAL A 364 -11.61 21.26 17.42
CA VAL A 364 -11.52 22.72 17.41
C VAL A 364 -10.08 23.19 17.64
N ASP A 365 -9.74 24.34 17.07
CA ASP A 365 -8.48 25.00 17.36
C ASP A 365 -8.58 25.74 18.71
N THR A 366 -7.48 25.76 19.46
CA THR A 366 -7.32 26.53 20.70
C THR A 366 -6.54 27.83 20.45
N ASP A 367 -6.33 28.61 21.52
CA ASP A 367 -5.48 29.81 21.43
C ASP A 367 -3.97 29.51 21.51
N GLU A 368 -3.59 28.26 21.87
CA GLU A 368 -2.19 27.86 22.01
C GLU A 368 -1.56 27.62 20.63
N ARG A 369 -0.45 28.28 20.39
CA ARG A 369 0.35 28.13 19.17
C ARG A 369 1.74 27.63 19.49
N PHE A 370 2.35 26.91 18.54
CA PHE A 370 3.73 26.48 18.64
C PHE A 370 4.36 26.33 17.25
N ASP A 371 5.66 26.47 17.22
CA ASP A 371 6.44 26.30 16.00
C ASP A 371 7.30 25.05 16.07
N ILE A 372 7.52 24.42 14.91
CA ILE A 372 8.51 23.35 14.73
C ILE A 372 9.43 23.79 13.58
N GLU A 373 10.72 23.79 13.84
CA GLU A 373 11.73 24.04 12.81
C GLU A 373 11.84 22.86 11.86
N ALA A 374 11.95 23.13 10.57
CA ALA A 374 12.11 22.13 9.54
C ALA A 374 12.79 22.69 8.30
N ASP A 375 13.59 21.86 7.67
CA ASP A 375 14.17 22.13 6.35
C ASP A 375 13.34 21.47 5.25
N MET A 376 12.56 20.45 5.61
CA MET A 376 11.69 19.69 4.73
C MET A 376 10.34 19.38 5.41
N VAL A 377 9.26 19.54 4.67
CA VAL A 377 7.90 19.22 5.16
C VAL A 377 7.25 18.22 4.20
N LEU A 378 6.79 17.11 4.76
CA LEU A 378 6.06 16.07 4.04
C LEU A 378 4.60 16.05 4.48
N THR A 379 3.67 15.90 3.51
CA THR A 379 2.24 15.82 3.77
C THR A 379 1.72 14.42 3.53
N ALA A 380 1.10 13.83 4.54
CA ALA A 380 0.48 12.51 4.51
C ALA A 380 -0.96 12.57 5.06
N ILE A 381 -1.76 13.49 4.51
CA ILE A 381 -3.11 13.83 4.99
C ILE A 381 -4.23 13.18 4.17
N GLY A 382 -3.92 12.09 3.52
CA GLY A 382 -4.82 11.27 2.71
C GLY A 382 -4.69 11.54 1.21
N GLN A 383 -5.04 10.51 0.46
CA GLN A 383 -5.14 10.54 -1.00
C GLN A 383 -6.61 10.66 -1.42
N VAL A 384 -6.84 11.16 -2.62
CA VAL A 384 -8.17 11.33 -3.19
C VAL A 384 -8.26 10.71 -4.58
N PHE A 385 -9.42 10.22 -4.91
CA PHE A 385 -9.71 9.77 -6.26
C PHE A 385 -9.90 11.00 -7.16
N GLU A 386 -9.08 11.11 -8.18
CA GLU A 386 -9.27 12.10 -9.24
C GLU A 386 -10.15 11.50 -10.32
N ALA A 387 -11.40 11.96 -10.39
CA ALA A 387 -12.27 11.66 -11.52
C ALA A 387 -11.74 12.40 -12.76
N GLN A 388 -10.74 11.84 -13.42
CA GLN A 388 -10.29 12.29 -14.74
C GLN A 388 -11.48 12.28 -15.70
N PRO A 389 -11.45 13.02 -16.83
CA PRO A 389 -12.46 12.88 -17.87
C PRO A 389 -12.41 11.45 -18.44
N LEU A 390 -13.15 10.54 -17.81
CA LEU A 390 -13.14 9.12 -18.17
C LEU A 390 -13.73 8.85 -19.57
N GLY A 391 -14.38 9.86 -20.17
CA GLY A 391 -15.13 9.72 -21.42
C GLY A 391 -16.53 9.11 -21.22
N LEU A 392 -16.84 8.61 -20.02
CA LEU A 392 -18.11 8.02 -19.64
C LEU A 392 -18.41 8.36 -18.18
N ALA A 393 -19.63 8.81 -17.89
CA ALA A 393 -20.04 9.11 -16.51
C ALA A 393 -20.30 7.82 -15.72
N LEU A 394 -19.73 7.73 -14.52
CA LEU A 394 -20.01 6.71 -13.54
C LEU A 394 -20.54 7.37 -12.26
N ASP A 395 -21.44 6.67 -11.56
CA ASP A 395 -21.94 7.15 -10.28
C ASP A 395 -20.82 7.16 -9.23
N LEU A 396 -20.78 8.23 -8.43
CA LEU A 396 -19.81 8.39 -7.35
C LEU A 396 -20.53 8.41 -6.00
N LYS A 397 -19.88 7.87 -4.98
CA LYS A 397 -20.28 7.94 -3.58
C LYS A 397 -19.08 8.33 -2.71
N GLY A 398 -19.18 9.44 -2.00
CA GLY A 398 -18.08 9.93 -1.18
C GLY A 398 -16.80 10.26 -1.99
N GLY A 399 -16.96 10.70 -3.24
CA GLY A 399 -15.84 11.03 -4.12
C GLY A 399 -15.15 9.83 -4.78
N ARG A 400 -15.62 8.60 -4.58
CA ARG A 400 -15.10 7.36 -5.18
C ARG A 400 -16.17 6.68 -6.04
N ILE A 401 -15.77 5.77 -6.93
CA ILE A 401 -16.70 5.06 -7.84
C ILE A 401 -17.67 4.22 -7.01
N ALA A 402 -18.97 4.45 -7.20
CA ALA A 402 -20.02 3.64 -6.59
C ALA A 402 -20.10 2.26 -7.26
N THR A 403 -20.13 1.21 -6.45
CA THR A 403 -20.25 -0.18 -6.92
C THR A 403 -21.19 -0.96 -6.02
N ASP A 404 -21.71 -2.07 -6.53
CA ASP A 404 -22.32 -3.11 -5.71
C ASP A 404 -21.24 -3.96 -4.98
N ALA A 405 -21.66 -5.02 -4.29
CA ALA A 405 -20.77 -5.92 -3.56
C ALA A 405 -19.79 -6.65 -4.48
N GLU A 406 -20.14 -6.89 -5.73
CA GLU A 406 -19.34 -7.59 -6.72
C GLU A 406 -18.47 -6.66 -7.56
N GLY A 407 -18.43 -5.37 -7.21
CA GLY A 407 -17.65 -4.36 -7.90
C GLY A 407 -18.28 -3.80 -9.16
N LYS A 408 -19.55 -4.15 -9.50
CA LYS A 408 -20.23 -3.64 -10.69
C LYS A 408 -20.63 -2.19 -10.49
N THR A 409 -20.34 -1.35 -11.48
CA THR A 409 -20.67 0.09 -11.49
C THR A 409 -22.07 0.35 -12.08
N SER A 410 -22.44 1.62 -12.19
CA SER A 410 -23.66 2.04 -12.91
C SER A 410 -23.66 1.69 -14.40
N HIS A 411 -22.50 1.40 -15.00
CA HIS A 411 -22.41 0.99 -16.40
C HIS A 411 -22.39 -0.54 -16.54
N PRO A 412 -23.18 -1.14 -17.49
CA PRO A 412 -23.38 -2.60 -17.56
C PRO A 412 -22.12 -3.43 -17.86
N LYS A 413 -21.10 -2.83 -18.48
CA LYS A 413 -19.84 -3.49 -18.83
C LYS A 413 -18.65 -3.08 -17.95
N VAL A 414 -18.84 -2.27 -16.89
CA VAL A 414 -17.73 -1.72 -16.11
C VAL A 414 -17.82 -2.17 -14.66
N TRP A 415 -16.70 -2.65 -14.14
CA TRP A 415 -16.47 -2.98 -12.73
C TRP A 415 -15.35 -2.13 -12.17
N ALA A 416 -15.31 -1.95 -10.85
CA ALA A 416 -14.23 -1.24 -10.17
C ALA A 416 -13.86 -1.93 -8.85
N GLY A 417 -12.58 -1.80 -8.44
CA GLY A 417 -12.07 -2.37 -7.20
C GLY A 417 -10.82 -1.63 -6.71
N GLY A 418 -10.38 -1.97 -5.49
CA GLY A 418 -9.32 -1.24 -4.80
C GLY A 418 -9.78 0.13 -4.32
N ASP A 419 -8.83 1.01 -4.07
CA ASP A 419 -9.08 2.28 -3.37
C ASP A 419 -9.93 3.28 -4.17
N CYS A 420 -10.05 3.12 -5.48
CA CYS A 420 -10.90 3.98 -6.31
C CYS A 420 -12.41 3.73 -6.12
N ARG A 421 -12.82 2.57 -5.55
CA ARG A 421 -14.24 2.28 -5.26
C ARG A 421 -14.67 2.82 -3.91
N ALA A 422 -15.94 3.14 -3.77
CA ALA A 422 -16.52 3.57 -2.52
C ALA A 422 -16.64 2.40 -1.53
N GLY A 423 -16.32 2.67 -0.26
CA GLY A 423 -16.31 1.66 0.81
C GLY A 423 -15.03 0.83 0.83
N GLY A 424 -14.81 0.08 1.93
CA GLY A 424 -13.59 -0.68 2.15
C GLY A 424 -12.48 0.13 2.84
N ARG A 425 -11.43 -0.57 3.19
CA ARG A 425 -10.19 -0.02 3.75
C ARG A 425 -9.15 0.08 2.64
N ASP A 426 -8.31 1.10 2.66
CA ASP A 426 -7.24 1.29 1.68
C ASP A 426 -6.05 0.35 2.03
N LEU A 427 -6.25 -0.96 1.79
CA LEU A 427 -5.31 -2.05 2.08
C LEU A 427 -5.06 -2.92 0.85
N THR A 428 -3.80 -3.32 0.64
CA THR A 428 -3.40 -4.24 -0.43
C THR A 428 -4.28 -5.49 -0.47
N VAL A 429 -4.53 -6.13 0.67
CA VAL A 429 -5.30 -7.38 0.76
C VAL A 429 -6.77 -7.19 0.40
N GLU A 430 -7.39 -6.05 0.72
CA GLU A 430 -8.76 -5.74 0.27
C GLU A 430 -8.82 -5.45 -1.22
N ALA A 431 -7.83 -4.72 -1.73
CA ALA A 431 -7.74 -4.48 -3.16
C ALA A 431 -7.61 -5.78 -3.96
N VAL A 432 -6.84 -6.76 -3.47
CA VAL A 432 -6.75 -8.12 -4.05
C VAL A 432 -8.10 -8.79 -4.06
N GLU A 433 -8.84 -8.77 -2.95
CA GLU A 433 -10.18 -9.36 -2.87
C GLU A 433 -11.16 -8.70 -3.84
N HIS A 434 -11.17 -7.37 -3.90
CA HIS A 434 -12.01 -6.64 -4.85
C HIS A 434 -11.74 -7.07 -6.29
N GLY A 435 -10.47 -7.25 -6.67
CA GLY A 435 -10.10 -7.74 -8.00
C GLY A 435 -10.55 -9.17 -8.26
N LYS A 436 -10.40 -10.07 -7.27
CA LYS A 436 -10.82 -11.48 -7.34
C LYS A 436 -12.35 -11.60 -7.51
N VAL A 437 -13.11 -10.92 -6.67
CA VAL A 437 -14.59 -10.94 -6.69
C VAL A 437 -15.12 -10.36 -8.00
N ALA A 438 -14.58 -9.22 -8.44
CA ALA A 438 -14.97 -8.61 -9.70
C ALA A 438 -14.67 -9.52 -10.91
N ALA A 439 -13.53 -10.20 -10.93
CA ALA A 439 -13.18 -11.13 -12.00
C ALA A 439 -14.18 -12.30 -12.11
N ILE A 440 -14.61 -12.84 -10.97
CA ILE A 440 -15.62 -13.91 -10.92
C ILE A 440 -16.98 -13.40 -11.43
N ALA A 441 -17.38 -12.20 -11.03
CA ALA A 441 -18.62 -11.58 -11.48
C ALA A 441 -18.60 -11.26 -12.99
N ILE A 442 -17.46 -10.80 -13.51
CA ILE A 442 -17.23 -10.58 -14.95
C ILE A 442 -17.36 -11.91 -15.70
N ASP A 443 -16.66 -12.97 -15.28
CA ASP A 443 -16.72 -14.27 -15.93
C ASP A 443 -18.17 -14.81 -15.99
N ARG A 444 -18.89 -14.75 -14.87
CA ARG A 444 -20.30 -15.14 -14.81
C ARG A 444 -21.15 -14.33 -15.80
N THR A 445 -20.95 -13.01 -15.90
CA THR A 445 -21.69 -12.14 -16.82
C THR A 445 -21.36 -12.43 -18.28
N LEU A 446 -20.10 -12.78 -18.60
CA LEU A 446 -19.67 -13.04 -19.97
C LEU A 446 -20.03 -14.44 -20.48
N ARG A 447 -20.36 -15.39 -19.57
CA ARG A 447 -20.79 -16.77 -19.91
C ARG A 447 -22.31 -16.92 -19.92
N ALA A 448 -23.05 -15.99 -19.33
CA ALA A 448 -24.51 -15.95 -19.38
C ALA A 448 -25.00 -15.50 -20.76
#